data_05e4ead77d50fed8f7437cc6bdfeadd1
#
_entry.id   05e4ead77d50fed8f7437cc6bdfeadd1
#
_cell.length_a   1.000
_cell.length_b   1.000
_cell.length_c   1.000
_cell.angle_alpha   90.00
_cell.angle_beta   90.00
_cell.angle_gamma   90.00
#
_symmetry.space_group_name_H-M   'P 1'
#
loop_
_entity.id
_entity.type
_entity.pdbx_description
1 polymer ?
#
loop_
_entity_poly.entity_id
_entity_poly.type
_entity_poly.pdbx_seq_one_letter_code
_entity_poly.pdbx_strand_id
1 'polypeptide(L)'
;DTAIEGMESADPKLELGGVEPAFLIEVALDKMMTSLDPHSSYLNPAELKEIKVSNRGEFGGLGITVTMDGDFVKVISPLEGTPAFRAGLNPGDMISHLDGDAIKGKKIHKAVSLMRGKPGTFIRLTINRVGMEPFDVEIRRAVIKVKSVRWHLEGDVGYIRVVSFTEKVASGIDTAMEAIIGGLGDRLAGIVLDLRSNPGGLLHQSLTLSDAFLEEGIIVSVKGRRSGSQRVFEAERGDLADGLPIVVLIDPGSASASEIVAAAMQDNNRATIMGQRSFGKGSVQTITPLPQEGALRLTTQLYFSPAGRAIQARGITPDIEIIPMPRDESKDGMATL
;
A
#
# COMPACT_ATOMS: atom_id res chain seq x y z
N ASP A 1 -25.54 13.01 27.83
CA ASP A 1 -26.53 12.04 28.34
C ASP A 1 -27.95 12.23 27.75
N THR A 2 -28.33 13.41 27.32
CA THR A 2 -29.70 13.70 26.81
C THR A 2 -29.93 13.34 25.35
N ALA A 3 -28.91 13.02 24.57
CA ALA A 3 -29.07 12.65 23.16
C ALA A 3 -29.27 11.13 22.93
N ILE A 4 -28.98 10.30 23.93
CA ILE A 4 -29.09 8.83 23.84
C ILE A 4 -30.45 8.34 24.33
N GLU A 5 -31.08 9.04 25.31
CA GLU A 5 -32.40 8.69 25.82
C GLU A 5 -33.56 8.88 24.81
N GLY A 6 -33.36 9.68 23.75
CA GLY A 6 -34.34 9.87 22.69
C GLY A 6 -34.43 8.79 21.62
N MET A 7 -33.51 7.82 21.61
CA MET A 7 -33.47 6.77 20.58
C MET A 7 -34.08 5.42 21.03
N GLU A 8 -34.41 5.26 22.31
CA GLU A 8 -35.03 4.02 22.83
C GLU A 8 -36.55 3.91 22.59
N SER A 9 -37.21 4.95 22.06
CA SER A 9 -38.64 4.93 21.75
C SER A 9 -38.99 4.88 20.27
N ALA A 10 -38.03 4.55 19.39
CA ALA A 10 -38.33 4.30 17.98
C ALA A 10 -39.11 2.98 17.85
N ASP A 11 -40.31 3.06 17.34
CA ASP A 11 -41.26 1.98 17.08
C ASP A 11 -40.55 0.79 16.39
N PRO A 12 -40.57 -0.44 16.96
CA PRO A 12 -39.89 -1.59 16.40
C PRO A 12 -40.46 -2.08 15.06
N LYS A 13 -41.40 -1.35 14.45
CA LYS A 13 -42.09 -1.70 13.20
C LYS A 13 -41.66 -0.90 11.96
N LEU A 14 -40.54 -0.13 11.99
CA LEU A 14 -39.94 0.30 10.73
C LEU A 14 -39.28 -0.92 10.07
N GLU A 15 -40.05 -1.65 9.29
CA GLU A 15 -39.52 -2.65 8.33
C GLU A 15 -38.68 -1.91 7.27
N LEU A 16 -37.38 -1.73 7.56
CA LEU A 16 -36.41 -1.14 6.66
C LEU A 16 -36.07 -2.13 5.53
N GLY A 17 -37.06 -2.66 4.80
CA GLY A 17 -36.87 -3.44 3.60
C GLY A 17 -35.81 -4.57 3.67
N GLY A 18 -35.66 -5.24 4.84
CA GLY A 18 -34.70 -6.32 5.04
C GLY A 18 -33.24 -5.88 5.25
N VAL A 19 -32.98 -4.58 5.47
CA VAL A 19 -31.62 -4.07 5.74
C VAL A 19 -31.37 -4.13 7.25
N GLU A 20 -30.27 -4.81 7.63
CA GLU A 20 -29.84 -4.90 9.03
C GLU A 20 -29.56 -3.50 9.63
N PRO A 21 -30.12 -3.17 10.82
CA PRO A 21 -29.90 -1.86 11.46
C PRO A 21 -28.42 -1.51 11.65
N ALA A 22 -27.57 -2.49 11.96
CA ALA A 22 -26.14 -2.30 12.11
C ALA A 22 -25.49 -1.78 10.82
N PHE A 23 -25.89 -2.29 9.66
CA PHE A 23 -25.39 -1.82 8.36
C PHE A 23 -25.78 -0.37 8.08
N LEU A 24 -26.99 0.05 8.43
CA LEU A 24 -27.41 1.45 8.27
C LEU A 24 -26.60 2.39 9.14
N ILE A 25 -26.30 1.99 10.38
CA ILE A 25 -25.45 2.76 11.29
C ILE A 25 -24.03 2.88 10.71
N GLU A 26 -23.44 1.79 10.21
CA GLU A 26 -22.13 1.82 9.59
C GLU A 26 -22.09 2.79 8.39
N VAL A 27 -23.09 2.72 7.50
CA VAL A 27 -23.21 3.62 6.35
C VAL A 27 -23.36 5.08 6.79
N ALA A 28 -24.16 5.36 7.82
CA ALA A 28 -24.35 6.70 8.36
C ALA A 28 -23.03 7.26 8.93
N LEU A 29 -22.33 6.45 9.75
CA LEU A 29 -21.03 6.82 10.32
C LEU A 29 -19.99 7.08 9.24
N ASP A 30 -19.91 6.22 8.23
CA ASP A 30 -18.97 6.41 7.11
C ASP A 30 -19.28 7.68 6.33
N LYS A 31 -20.56 7.97 6.05
CA LYS A 31 -20.98 9.21 5.40
C LYS A 31 -20.67 10.45 6.23
N MET A 32 -20.84 10.40 7.54
CA MET A 32 -20.42 11.49 8.43
C MET A 32 -18.92 11.73 8.35
N MET A 33 -18.11 10.67 8.39
CA MET A 33 -16.66 10.81 8.33
C MET A 33 -16.19 11.29 6.97
N THR A 34 -16.67 10.72 5.88
CA THR A 34 -16.30 11.12 4.52
C THR A 34 -16.77 12.54 4.14
N SER A 35 -17.76 13.12 4.87
CA SER A 35 -18.13 14.52 4.71
C SER A 35 -17.08 15.49 5.26
N LEU A 36 -16.18 15.05 6.14
CA LEU A 36 -15.11 15.89 6.70
C LEU A 36 -13.97 16.10 5.71
N ASP A 37 -13.52 15.02 5.07
CA ASP A 37 -12.49 15.01 4.04
C ASP A 37 -12.46 13.63 3.32
N PRO A 38 -11.79 13.52 2.15
CA PRO A 38 -11.77 12.28 1.35
C PRO A 38 -11.04 11.09 2.01
N HIS A 39 -10.35 11.31 3.12
CA HIS A 39 -9.51 10.31 3.77
C HIS A 39 -10.05 9.86 5.13
N SER A 40 -10.96 10.63 5.72
CA SER A 40 -11.64 10.24 6.96
C SER A 40 -12.73 9.21 6.68
N SER A 41 -12.83 8.19 7.53
CA SER A 41 -13.82 7.09 7.38
C SER A 41 -14.12 6.44 8.72
N TYR A 42 -15.27 5.80 8.82
CA TYR A 42 -15.52 4.80 9.85
C TYR A 42 -14.89 3.48 9.41
N LEU A 43 -14.31 2.76 10.35
CA LEU A 43 -13.75 1.43 10.16
C LEU A 43 -14.54 0.45 11.04
N ASN A 44 -15.24 -0.47 10.43
CA ASN A 44 -15.88 -1.54 11.20
C ASN A 44 -14.82 -2.51 11.77
N PRO A 45 -15.16 -3.42 12.68
CA PRO A 45 -14.21 -4.33 13.32
C PRO A 45 -13.41 -5.18 12.33
N ALA A 46 -14.04 -5.59 11.22
CA ALA A 46 -13.38 -6.39 10.19
C ALA A 46 -12.34 -5.58 9.42
N GLU A 47 -12.69 -4.36 9.00
CA GLU A 47 -11.79 -3.43 8.31
C GLU A 47 -10.62 -3.00 9.19
N LEU A 48 -10.88 -2.71 10.47
CA LEU A 48 -9.82 -2.39 11.43
C LEU A 48 -8.83 -3.54 11.58
N LYS A 49 -9.33 -4.79 11.62
CA LYS A 49 -8.50 -5.98 11.66
C LYS A 49 -7.69 -6.16 10.38
N GLU A 50 -8.30 -5.92 9.22
CA GLU A 50 -7.62 -6.02 7.93
C GLU A 50 -6.49 -4.97 7.81
N ILE A 51 -6.72 -3.72 8.25
CA ILE A 51 -5.68 -2.69 8.29
C ILE A 51 -4.51 -3.12 9.19
N LYS A 52 -4.77 -3.66 10.38
CA LYS A 52 -3.72 -4.15 11.28
C LYS A 52 -2.89 -5.28 10.65
N VAL A 53 -3.54 -6.20 9.94
CA VAL A 53 -2.86 -7.30 9.23
C VAL A 53 -2.05 -6.78 8.05
N SER A 54 -2.63 -5.84 7.26
CA SER A 54 -1.94 -5.20 6.13
C SER A 54 -0.70 -4.42 6.57
N ASN A 55 -0.77 -3.71 7.70
CA ASN A 55 0.38 -2.98 8.27
C ASN A 55 1.53 -3.90 8.66
N ARG A 56 1.25 -5.15 9.02
CA ARG A 56 2.28 -6.20 9.26
C ARG A 56 2.93 -6.73 7.98
N GLY A 57 2.46 -6.29 6.80
CA GLY A 57 2.89 -6.83 5.50
C GLY A 57 2.29 -8.19 5.20
N GLU A 58 1.10 -8.45 5.72
CA GLU A 58 0.38 -9.70 5.55
C GLU A 58 -1.06 -9.41 5.10
N PHE A 59 -1.70 -10.34 4.43
CA PHE A 59 -3.14 -10.27 4.17
C PHE A 59 -3.74 -11.68 4.04
N GLY A 60 -5.02 -11.81 4.39
CA GLY A 60 -5.76 -13.03 4.15
C GLY A 60 -6.19 -13.12 2.69
N GLY A 61 -5.78 -14.18 1.99
CA GLY A 61 -6.10 -14.33 0.58
C GLY A 61 -5.54 -15.60 -0.04
N LEU A 62 -5.39 -15.58 -1.37
CA LEU A 62 -5.03 -16.73 -2.19
C LEU A 62 -3.55 -16.75 -2.56
N GLY A 63 -2.91 -15.58 -2.63
CA GLY A 63 -1.52 -15.44 -3.07
C GLY A 63 -1.37 -15.52 -4.59
N ILE A 64 -2.10 -14.66 -5.30
CA ILE A 64 -2.02 -14.52 -6.76
C ILE A 64 -1.80 -13.08 -7.16
N THR A 65 -1.06 -12.88 -8.24
CA THR A 65 -1.01 -11.61 -8.96
C THR A 65 -2.00 -11.67 -10.10
N VAL A 66 -2.85 -10.66 -10.21
CA VAL A 66 -3.95 -10.65 -11.18
C VAL A 66 -4.08 -9.31 -11.89
N THR A 67 -4.71 -9.34 -13.08
CA THR A 67 -5.13 -8.15 -13.84
C THR A 67 -6.54 -8.38 -14.40
N MET A 68 -7.16 -7.34 -15.00
CA MET A 68 -8.36 -7.55 -15.80
C MET A 68 -7.97 -7.86 -17.26
N ASP A 69 -8.69 -8.80 -17.86
CA ASP A 69 -8.64 -9.09 -19.30
C ASP A 69 -10.09 -9.25 -19.79
N GLY A 70 -10.63 -8.20 -20.39
CA GLY A 70 -12.04 -8.09 -20.72
C GLY A 70 -12.92 -8.20 -19.46
N ASP A 71 -13.85 -9.17 -19.50
CA ASP A 71 -14.81 -9.46 -18.42
C ASP A 71 -14.26 -10.43 -17.35
N PHE A 72 -12.98 -10.80 -17.42
CA PHE A 72 -12.37 -11.81 -16.55
C PHE A 72 -11.25 -11.22 -15.70
N VAL A 73 -10.96 -11.89 -14.60
CA VAL A 73 -9.71 -11.67 -13.83
C VAL A 73 -8.69 -12.69 -14.31
N LYS A 74 -7.64 -12.21 -14.97
CA LYS A 74 -6.53 -13.02 -15.46
C LYS A 74 -5.48 -13.22 -14.39
N VAL A 75 -5.09 -14.44 -14.15
CA VAL A 75 -3.94 -14.80 -13.30
C VAL A 75 -2.66 -14.48 -14.06
N ILE A 76 -1.88 -13.53 -13.55
CA ILE A 76 -0.52 -13.25 -14.06
C ILE A 76 0.42 -14.32 -13.54
N SER A 77 0.43 -14.55 -12.22
CA SER A 77 1.16 -15.64 -11.58
C SER A 77 0.62 -15.96 -10.19
N PRO A 78 0.53 -17.23 -9.80
CA PRO A 78 0.42 -17.61 -8.41
C PRO A 78 1.78 -17.42 -7.72
N LEU A 79 1.78 -16.98 -6.46
CA LEU A 79 2.98 -16.86 -5.64
C LEU A 79 3.35 -18.24 -5.09
N GLU A 80 4.61 -18.61 -5.20
CA GLU A 80 5.11 -19.90 -4.71
C GLU A 80 4.80 -20.10 -3.21
N GLY A 81 4.43 -21.33 -2.84
CA GLY A 81 4.09 -21.68 -1.47
C GLY A 81 2.74 -21.14 -0.96
N THR A 82 1.93 -20.49 -1.80
CA THR A 82 0.62 -19.95 -1.43
C THR A 82 -0.53 -20.91 -1.71
N PRO A 83 -1.75 -20.68 -1.17
CA PRO A 83 -2.92 -21.50 -1.46
C PRO A 83 -3.21 -21.66 -2.96
N ALA A 84 -3.14 -20.58 -3.71
CA ALA A 84 -3.41 -20.62 -5.16
C ALA A 84 -2.37 -21.47 -5.92
N PHE A 85 -1.10 -21.35 -5.55
CA PHE A 85 -0.04 -22.18 -6.11
C PHE A 85 -0.28 -23.68 -5.83
N ARG A 86 -0.63 -24.03 -4.57
CA ARG A 86 -0.95 -25.41 -4.18
C ARG A 86 -2.22 -25.93 -4.83
N ALA A 87 -3.18 -25.08 -5.13
CA ALA A 87 -4.41 -25.42 -5.83
C ALA A 87 -4.23 -25.58 -7.35
N GLY A 88 -3.01 -25.37 -7.88
CA GLY A 88 -2.70 -25.59 -9.29
C GLY A 88 -3.21 -24.48 -10.22
N LEU A 89 -3.39 -23.27 -9.71
CA LEU A 89 -3.62 -22.11 -10.59
C LEU A 89 -2.37 -21.83 -11.42
N ASN A 90 -2.55 -21.51 -12.69
CA ASN A 90 -1.47 -21.26 -13.63
C ASN A 90 -1.51 -19.83 -14.18
N PRO A 91 -0.37 -19.28 -14.61
CA PRO A 91 -0.35 -18.07 -15.42
C PRO A 91 -1.27 -18.22 -16.65
N GLY A 92 -2.07 -17.19 -16.92
CA GLY A 92 -3.03 -17.20 -18.02
C GLY A 92 -4.43 -17.74 -17.70
N ASP A 93 -4.64 -18.33 -16.52
CA ASP A 93 -5.99 -18.73 -16.09
C ASP A 93 -6.92 -17.51 -16.01
N MET A 94 -8.12 -17.67 -16.51
CA MET A 94 -9.16 -16.64 -16.50
C MET A 94 -10.22 -16.99 -15.46
N ILE A 95 -10.35 -16.20 -14.41
CA ILE A 95 -11.36 -16.38 -13.37
C ILE A 95 -12.64 -15.67 -13.84
N SER A 96 -13.73 -16.40 -13.95
CA SER A 96 -15.03 -15.88 -14.40
C SER A 96 -16.02 -15.65 -13.26
N HIS A 97 -15.98 -16.47 -12.20
CA HIS A 97 -16.88 -16.38 -11.05
C HIS A 97 -16.12 -16.53 -9.73
N LEU A 98 -16.65 -15.90 -8.69
CA LEU A 98 -16.22 -16.02 -7.30
C LEU A 98 -17.43 -16.44 -6.46
N ASP A 99 -17.38 -17.60 -5.82
CA ASP A 99 -18.48 -18.20 -5.04
C ASP A 99 -19.79 -18.31 -5.82
N GLY A 100 -19.72 -18.49 -7.15
CA GLY A 100 -20.84 -18.55 -8.07
C GLY A 100 -21.27 -17.18 -8.65
N ASP A 101 -20.79 -16.09 -8.12
CA ASP A 101 -21.07 -14.74 -8.61
C ASP A 101 -20.16 -14.35 -9.77
N ALA A 102 -20.73 -13.91 -10.89
CA ALA A 102 -19.97 -13.48 -12.07
C ALA A 102 -19.11 -12.24 -11.77
N ILE A 103 -17.87 -12.26 -12.28
CA ILE A 103 -16.94 -11.12 -12.20
C ILE A 103 -17.27 -10.04 -13.23
N LYS A 104 -17.93 -10.41 -14.31
CA LYS A 104 -18.31 -9.51 -15.42
C LYS A 104 -18.87 -8.18 -14.90
N GLY A 105 -18.33 -7.07 -15.40
CA GLY A 105 -18.72 -5.71 -15.01
C GLY A 105 -18.17 -5.23 -13.66
N LYS A 106 -17.41 -6.05 -12.91
CA LYS A 106 -16.74 -5.63 -11.69
C LYS A 106 -15.35 -5.06 -12.00
N LYS A 107 -14.96 -4.02 -11.26
CA LYS A 107 -13.59 -3.48 -11.34
C LYS A 107 -12.62 -4.40 -10.60
N ILE A 108 -11.35 -4.41 -10.99
CA ILE A 108 -10.30 -5.28 -10.42
C ILE A 108 -10.23 -5.20 -8.88
N HIS A 109 -10.31 -4.00 -8.29
CA HIS A 109 -10.26 -3.84 -6.84
C HIS A 109 -11.43 -4.53 -6.13
N LYS A 110 -12.63 -4.56 -6.75
CA LYS A 110 -13.79 -5.27 -6.18
C LYS A 110 -13.59 -6.78 -6.26
N ALA A 111 -13.08 -7.30 -7.38
CA ALA A 111 -12.77 -8.72 -7.51
C ALA A 111 -11.67 -9.15 -6.50
N VAL A 112 -10.60 -8.36 -6.37
CA VAL A 112 -9.54 -8.60 -5.37
C VAL A 112 -10.09 -8.57 -3.95
N SER A 113 -10.97 -7.62 -3.63
CA SER A 113 -11.63 -7.53 -2.30
C SER A 113 -12.45 -8.80 -1.99
N LEU A 114 -13.15 -9.37 -2.96
CA LEU A 114 -13.90 -10.63 -2.81
C LEU A 114 -12.97 -11.86 -2.66
N MET A 115 -11.85 -11.87 -3.39
CA MET A 115 -10.85 -12.94 -3.26
C MET A 115 -10.11 -12.90 -1.92
N ARG A 116 -9.92 -11.73 -1.33
CA ARG A 116 -9.41 -11.58 0.04
C ARG A 116 -10.45 -12.07 1.05
N GLY A 117 -10.02 -12.28 2.28
CA GLY A 117 -10.90 -12.64 3.38
C GLY A 117 -10.15 -13.30 4.54
N LYS A 118 -10.88 -13.68 5.57
CA LYS A 118 -10.31 -14.25 6.80
C LYS A 118 -9.53 -15.53 6.47
N PRO A 119 -8.25 -15.65 6.91
CA PRO A 119 -7.50 -16.89 6.78
C PRO A 119 -8.29 -18.08 7.35
N GLY A 120 -8.25 -19.19 6.62
CA GLY A 120 -9.00 -20.41 6.98
C GLY A 120 -10.38 -20.53 6.34
N THR A 121 -10.97 -19.44 5.80
CA THR A 121 -12.22 -19.51 5.03
C THR A 121 -11.95 -20.00 3.61
N PHE A 122 -12.98 -20.57 2.97
CA PHE A 122 -12.90 -21.03 1.59
C PHE A 122 -13.45 -20.00 0.61
N ILE A 123 -13.01 -20.08 -0.63
CA ILE A 123 -13.59 -19.42 -1.80
C ILE A 123 -13.54 -20.39 -2.96
N ARG A 124 -14.60 -20.39 -3.78
CA ARG A 124 -14.69 -21.13 -5.03
C ARG A 124 -14.44 -20.19 -6.20
N LEU A 125 -13.49 -20.56 -7.05
CA LEU A 125 -13.18 -19.85 -8.29
C LEU A 125 -13.62 -20.72 -9.48
N THR A 126 -14.38 -20.16 -10.42
CA THR A 126 -14.58 -20.81 -11.71
C THR A 126 -13.52 -20.36 -12.69
N ILE A 127 -12.71 -21.28 -13.17
CA ILE A 127 -11.53 -21.06 -13.99
C ILE A 127 -11.83 -21.46 -15.44
N ASN A 128 -11.52 -20.57 -16.37
CA ASN A 128 -11.44 -20.86 -17.80
C ASN A 128 -9.96 -20.97 -18.16
N ARG A 129 -9.52 -22.14 -18.57
CA ARG A 129 -8.14 -22.44 -19.00
C ARG A 129 -8.15 -22.89 -20.46
N VAL A 130 -7.21 -22.38 -21.24
CA VAL A 130 -7.10 -22.74 -22.65
C VAL A 130 -6.97 -24.28 -22.81
N GLY A 131 -7.83 -24.85 -23.68
CA GLY A 131 -7.83 -26.28 -23.95
C GLY A 131 -8.55 -27.16 -22.91
N MET A 132 -9.28 -26.54 -21.97
CA MET A 132 -10.07 -27.26 -20.96
C MET A 132 -11.49 -26.67 -20.86
N GLU A 133 -12.46 -27.52 -20.50
CA GLU A 133 -13.78 -27.02 -20.09
C GLU A 133 -13.66 -26.22 -18.79
N PRO A 134 -14.53 -25.21 -18.57
CA PRO A 134 -14.54 -24.47 -17.30
C PRO A 134 -14.66 -25.40 -16.11
N PHE A 135 -13.86 -25.17 -15.08
CA PHE A 135 -13.84 -25.99 -13.87
C PHE A 135 -13.75 -25.13 -12.60
N ASP A 136 -14.27 -25.67 -11.51
CA ASP A 136 -14.23 -25.02 -10.21
C ASP A 136 -13.01 -25.45 -9.41
N VAL A 137 -12.40 -24.48 -8.73
CA VAL A 137 -11.29 -24.69 -7.78
C VAL A 137 -11.69 -24.08 -6.45
N GLU A 138 -11.78 -24.91 -5.42
CA GLU A 138 -11.99 -24.41 -4.06
C GLU A 138 -10.64 -24.18 -3.38
N ILE A 139 -10.43 -22.97 -2.86
CA ILE A 139 -9.17 -22.55 -2.25
C ILE A 139 -9.43 -22.08 -0.83
N ARG A 140 -8.70 -22.63 0.12
CA ARG A 140 -8.69 -22.15 1.50
C ARG A 140 -7.77 -20.95 1.63
N ARG A 141 -8.31 -19.77 1.99
CA ARG A 141 -7.53 -18.55 2.21
C ARG A 141 -6.50 -18.77 3.31
N ALA A 142 -5.31 -18.23 3.14
CA ALA A 142 -4.24 -18.24 4.14
C ALA A 142 -3.69 -16.83 4.35
N VAL A 143 -2.85 -16.67 5.36
CA VAL A 143 -2.03 -15.46 5.53
C VAL A 143 -0.98 -15.45 4.42
N ILE A 144 -1.03 -14.45 3.55
CA ILE A 144 -0.06 -14.20 2.48
C ILE A 144 0.91 -13.14 2.97
N LYS A 145 2.19 -13.48 3.02
CA LYS A 145 3.26 -12.53 3.39
C LYS A 145 3.76 -11.82 2.16
N VAL A 146 3.73 -10.49 2.18
CA VAL A 146 4.27 -9.66 1.09
C VAL A 146 5.68 -9.22 1.45
N LYS A 147 6.63 -9.44 0.54
CA LYS A 147 7.96 -8.84 0.69
C LYS A 147 7.84 -7.35 0.40
N SER A 148 7.87 -6.53 1.45
CA SER A 148 7.80 -5.06 1.35
C SER A 148 9.05 -4.46 0.73
N VAL A 149 10.20 -5.12 0.88
CA VAL A 149 11.49 -4.75 0.32
C VAL A 149 11.97 -5.87 -0.60
N ARG A 150 12.37 -5.50 -1.81
CA ARG A 150 13.01 -6.38 -2.80
C ARG A 150 14.31 -5.73 -3.23
N TRP A 151 15.32 -6.51 -3.51
CA TRP A 151 16.61 -5.98 -3.91
C TRP A 151 17.31 -6.92 -4.91
N HIS A 152 18.23 -6.37 -5.67
CA HIS A 152 19.15 -7.10 -6.53
C HIS A 152 20.37 -6.23 -6.82
N LEU A 153 21.40 -6.82 -7.41
CA LEU A 153 22.60 -6.12 -7.88
C LEU A 153 22.43 -5.82 -9.38
N GLU A 154 22.71 -4.58 -9.76
CA GLU A 154 22.71 -4.16 -11.17
C GLU A 154 24.09 -3.58 -11.50
N GLY A 155 24.99 -4.42 -12.06
CA GLY A 155 26.40 -4.08 -12.17
C GLY A 155 27.02 -3.79 -10.79
N ASP A 156 27.57 -2.61 -10.62
CA ASP A 156 28.16 -2.14 -9.35
C ASP A 156 27.18 -1.28 -8.52
N VAL A 157 25.89 -1.35 -8.79
CA VAL A 157 24.84 -0.60 -8.10
C VAL A 157 23.92 -1.54 -7.33
N GLY A 158 23.60 -1.16 -6.08
CA GLY A 158 22.56 -1.81 -5.28
C GLY A 158 21.18 -1.25 -5.64
N TYR A 159 20.28 -2.10 -6.14
CA TYR A 159 18.89 -1.71 -6.38
C TYR A 159 17.98 -2.23 -5.27
N ILE A 160 17.23 -1.31 -4.64
CA ILE A 160 16.30 -1.60 -3.54
C ILE A 160 14.93 -1.04 -3.91
N ARG A 161 13.92 -1.89 -3.99
CA ARG A 161 12.53 -1.49 -4.21
C ARG A 161 11.70 -1.65 -2.93
N VAL A 162 11.09 -0.57 -2.47
CA VAL A 162 10.11 -0.59 -1.37
C VAL A 162 8.71 -0.53 -1.98
N VAL A 163 7.94 -1.61 -1.82
CA VAL A 163 6.61 -1.76 -2.42
C VAL A 163 5.52 -1.09 -1.58
N SER A 164 5.67 -1.11 -0.26
CA SER A 164 4.75 -0.51 0.71
C SER A 164 5.42 -0.39 2.07
N PHE A 165 5.06 0.61 2.85
CA PHE A 165 5.62 0.84 4.20
C PHE A 165 4.87 0.03 5.26
N THR A 166 5.28 -1.22 5.45
CA THR A 166 4.80 -2.14 6.49
C THR A 166 5.84 -2.27 7.61
N GLU A 167 5.48 -2.95 8.71
CA GLU A 167 6.41 -3.24 9.83
C GLU A 167 7.68 -4.00 9.43
N LYS A 168 7.77 -4.46 8.17
CA LYS A 168 8.91 -5.24 7.64
C LYS A 168 9.92 -4.39 6.84
N VAL A 169 9.70 -3.08 6.70
CA VAL A 169 10.58 -2.25 5.85
C VAL A 169 11.96 -2.11 6.49
N ALA A 170 12.04 -1.74 7.77
CA ALA A 170 13.33 -1.60 8.46
C ALA A 170 14.22 -2.84 8.30
N SER A 171 13.74 -4.00 8.77
CA SER A 171 14.50 -5.25 8.66
C SER A 171 14.76 -5.69 7.20
N GLY A 172 13.89 -5.30 6.27
CA GLY A 172 14.10 -5.55 4.85
C GLY A 172 15.20 -4.71 4.24
N ILE A 173 15.35 -3.45 4.68
CA ILE A 173 16.44 -2.56 4.28
C ILE A 173 17.76 -3.05 4.84
N ASP A 174 17.82 -3.40 6.14
CA ASP A 174 19.03 -3.95 6.77
C ASP A 174 19.53 -5.18 6.00
N THR A 175 18.63 -6.14 5.75
CA THR A 175 18.95 -7.35 4.96
C THR A 175 19.40 -7.03 3.53
N ALA A 176 18.78 -6.05 2.88
CA ALA A 176 19.14 -5.64 1.53
C ALA A 176 20.55 -5.02 1.50
N MET A 177 20.83 -4.08 2.43
CA MET A 177 22.14 -3.41 2.51
C MET A 177 23.25 -4.37 2.88
N GLU A 178 23.04 -5.25 3.87
CA GLU A 178 24.02 -6.31 4.21
C GLU A 178 24.37 -7.17 2.99
N ALA A 179 23.37 -7.59 2.23
CA ALA A 179 23.58 -8.44 1.07
C ALA A 179 24.23 -7.69 -0.11
N ILE A 180 23.87 -6.43 -0.35
CA ILE A 180 24.46 -5.56 -1.37
C ILE A 180 25.94 -5.31 -1.06
N ILE A 181 26.24 -4.87 0.17
CA ILE A 181 27.59 -4.61 0.62
C ILE A 181 28.42 -5.91 0.60
N GLY A 182 27.85 -7.01 1.12
CA GLY A 182 28.51 -8.33 1.08
C GLY A 182 28.80 -8.85 -0.33
N GLY A 183 27.95 -8.52 -1.31
CA GLY A 183 28.10 -8.94 -2.71
C GLY A 183 29.07 -8.08 -3.53
N LEU A 184 29.12 -6.78 -3.30
CA LEU A 184 29.90 -5.83 -4.07
C LEU A 184 31.16 -5.33 -3.36
N GLY A 185 31.14 -5.20 -2.02
CA GLY A 185 32.25 -4.64 -1.26
C GLY A 185 32.66 -3.27 -1.80
N ASP A 186 33.94 -3.08 -2.01
CA ASP A 186 34.53 -1.82 -2.52
C ASP A 186 34.11 -1.45 -3.96
N ARG A 187 33.42 -2.35 -4.67
CA ARG A 187 32.87 -2.07 -6.01
C ARG A 187 31.51 -1.36 -5.97
N LEU A 188 30.89 -1.28 -4.80
CA LEU A 188 29.59 -0.63 -4.70
C LEU A 188 29.72 0.86 -5.05
N ALA A 189 29.11 1.26 -6.17
CA ALA A 189 29.19 2.62 -6.70
C ALA A 189 28.02 3.52 -6.24
N GLY A 190 26.92 2.94 -5.74
CA GLY A 190 25.77 3.68 -5.27
C GLY A 190 24.53 2.82 -5.10
N ILE A 191 23.45 3.47 -4.65
CA ILE A 191 22.16 2.82 -4.37
C ILE A 191 21.04 3.46 -5.21
N VAL A 192 20.17 2.63 -5.78
CA VAL A 192 18.89 3.06 -6.34
C VAL A 192 17.78 2.61 -5.40
N LEU A 193 17.07 3.58 -4.82
CA LEU A 193 15.89 3.35 -3.96
C LEU A 193 14.61 3.60 -4.79
N ASP A 194 13.92 2.54 -5.18
CA ASP A 194 12.70 2.61 -6.00
C ASP A 194 11.45 2.65 -5.14
N LEU A 195 10.78 3.81 -5.15
CA LEU A 195 9.51 4.09 -4.50
C LEU A 195 8.35 4.23 -5.49
N ARG A 196 8.54 3.91 -6.77
CA ARG A 196 7.50 4.01 -7.79
C ARG A 196 6.33 3.08 -7.48
N SER A 197 5.11 3.60 -7.68
CA SER A 197 3.84 2.89 -7.40
C SER A 197 3.72 2.40 -5.94
N ASN A 198 4.39 3.07 -5.01
CA ASN A 198 4.30 2.81 -3.58
C ASN A 198 3.33 3.81 -2.93
N PRO A 199 2.11 3.39 -2.52
CA PRO A 199 1.09 4.29 -1.99
C PRO A 199 1.39 4.80 -0.56
N GLY A 200 2.54 4.42 0.01
CA GLY A 200 2.94 4.74 1.37
C GLY A 200 2.67 3.60 2.36
N GLY A 201 2.24 3.96 3.55
CA GLY A 201 1.96 3.05 4.66
C GLY A 201 2.31 3.68 6.01
N LEU A 202 3.02 2.94 6.86
CA LEU A 202 3.32 3.34 8.24
C LEU A 202 4.33 4.50 8.29
N LEU A 203 3.93 5.59 8.95
CA LEU A 203 4.79 6.76 9.15
C LEU A 203 6.13 6.39 9.79
N HIS A 204 6.12 5.64 10.90
CA HIS A 204 7.37 5.31 11.60
C HIS A 204 8.35 4.53 10.70
N GLN A 205 7.86 3.73 9.74
CA GLN A 205 8.73 3.04 8.80
C GLN A 205 9.34 3.97 7.75
N SER A 206 8.65 5.06 7.38
CA SER A 206 9.28 6.09 6.53
C SER A 206 10.33 6.88 7.29
N LEU A 207 10.12 7.14 8.59
CA LEU A 207 11.13 7.76 9.44
C LEU A 207 12.36 6.88 9.54
N THR A 208 12.20 5.58 9.87
CA THR A 208 13.32 4.63 9.96
C THR A 208 14.05 4.48 8.63
N LEU A 209 13.33 4.43 7.49
CA LEU A 209 13.98 4.35 6.17
C LEU A 209 14.77 5.63 5.84
N SER A 210 14.22 6.81 6.16
CA SER A 210 14.92 8.07 5.93
C SER A 210 16.17 8.18 6.82
N ASP A 211 16.00 7.82 8.09
CA ASP A 211 17.06 7.81 9.10
C ASP A 211 18.23 6.89 8.70
N ALA A 212 17.92 5.72 8.13
CA ALA A 212 18.92 4.75 7.68
C ALA A 212 19.91 5.29 6.62
N PHE A 213 19.58 6.39 5.95
CA PHE A 213 20.41 7.00 4.91
C PHE A 213 20.76 8.47 5.15
N LEU A 214 20.45 9.02 6.32
CA LEU A 214 20.74 10.40 6.69
C LEU A 214 21.67 10.42 7.91
N GLU A 215 22.77 11.19 7.84
CA GLU A 215 23.65 11.42 8.98
C GLU A 215 23.03 12.37 10.02
N GLU A 216 22.25 13.35 9.56
CA GLU A 216 21.60 14.37 10.38
C GLU A 216 20.51 15.09 9.58
N GLY A 217 19.76 15.94 10.25
CA GLY A 217 18.78 16.83 9.63
C GLY A 217 17.34 16.40 9.86
N ILE A 218 16.42 17.26 9.47
CA ILE A 218 14.99 17.03 9.61
C ILE A 218 14.55 16.01 8.58
N ILE A 219 13.77 15.01 9.02
CA ILE A 219 13.09 14.06 8.11
C ILE A 219 11.74 14.65 7.67
N VAL A 220 10.92 15.07 8.63
CA VAL A 220 9.58 15.60 8.38
C VAL A 220 9.07 16.41 9.56
N SER A 221 8.28 17.44 9.28
CA SER A 221 7.48 18.13 10.28
C SER A 221 6.01 17.77 10.14
N VAL A 222 5.32 17.60 11.27
CA VAL A 222 3.90 17.29 11.32
C VAL A 222 3.20 18.40 12.09
N LYS A 223 2.16 19.01 11.49
CA LYS A 223 1.40 20.11 12.10
C LYS A 223 -0.08 19.79 12.12
N GLY A 224 -0.70 19.88 13.29
CA GLY A 224 -2.13 19.74 13.49
C GLY A 224 -2.84 21.10 13.56
N ARG A 225 -4.16 21.05 13.75
CA ARG A 225 -5.02 22.24 13.84
C ARG A 225 -4.75 23.10 15.08
N ARG A 226 -4.36 22.45 16.20
CA ARG A 226 -4.13 23.18 17.46
C ARG A 226 -2.75 23.84 17.47
N SER A 227 -2.66 25.08 17.98
CA SER A 227 -1.39 25.72 18.23
C SER A 227 -0.53 24.88 19.16
N GLY A 228 0.76 24.72 18.84
CA GLY A 228 1.67 23.86 19.63
C GLY A 228 1.60 22.35 19.32
N SER A 229 0.77 21.93 18.34
CA SER A 229 0.71 20.51 17.95
C SER A 229 1.77 20.10 16.91
N GLN A 230 2.75 20.97 16.65
CA GLN A 230 3.83 20.64 15.72
C GLN A 230 4.79 19.63 16.37
N ARG A 231 5.16 18.61 15.59
CA ARG A 231 6.27 17.69 15.89
C ARG A 231 7.26 17.71 14.74
N VAL A 232 8.53 17.68 15.08
CA VAL A 232 9.63 17.56 14.11
C VAL A 232 10.28 16.21 14.38
N PHE A 233 10.55 15.48 13.32
CA PHE A 233 11.29 14.23 13.35
C PHE A 233 12.63 14.48 12.67
N GLU A 234 13.70 14.15 13.34
CA GLU A 234 15.07 14.38 12.91
C GLU A 234 15.79 13.03 12.76
N ALA A 235 16.79 12.99 11.90
CA ALA A 235 17.62 11.82 11.71
C ALA A 235 18.64 11.71 12.84
N GLU A 236 18.94 10.47 13.26
CA GLU A 236 20.04 10.12 14.13
C GLU A 236 21.26 9.81 13.26
N ARG A 237 22.47 9.86 13.85
CA ARG A 237 23.70 9.61 13.10
C ARG A 237 23.79 8.16 12.63
N GLY A 238 24.10 7.98 11.36
CA GLY A 238 24.39 6.68 10.76
C GLY A 238 23.79 6.51 9.36
N ASP A 239 24.62 6.58 8.33
CA ASP A 239 24.24 6.37 6.93
C ASP A 239 24.67 4.97 6.47
N LEU A 240 23.74 4.07 6.24
CA LEU A 240 24.00 2.70 5.78
C LEU A 240 24.73 2.64 4.43
N ALA A 241 24.65 3.70 3.63
CA ALA A 241 25.36 3.79 2.36
C ALA A 241 26.73 4.46 2.46
N ASP A 242 27.16 4.85 3.69
CA ASP A 242 28.49 5.45 3.97
C ASP A 242 28.85 6.58 2.97
N GLY A 243 27.91 7.49 2.71
CA GLY A 243 28.07 8.61 1.81
C GLY A 243 28.02 8.27 0.31
N LEU A 244 27.87 7.02 -0.09
CA LEU A 244 27.72 6.64 -1.49
C LEU A 244 26.50 7.35 -2.14
N PRO A 245 26.57 7.66 -3.45
CA PRO A 245 25.47 8.27 -4.18
C PRO A 245 24.17 7.47 -4.05
N ILE A 246 23.05 8.17 -3.83
CA ILE A 246 21.71 7.58 -3.83
C ILE A 246 20.85 8.27 -4.89
N VAL A 247 20.11 7.47 -5.64
CA VAL A 247 19.03 7.92 -6.53
C VAL A 247 17.72 7.37 -6.01
N VAL A 248 16.73 8.25 -5.80
CA VAL A 248 15.38 7.83 -5.41
C VAL A 248 14.45 7.96 -6.62
N LEU A 249 13.80 6.86 -6.99
CA LEU A 249 12.82 6.85 -8.09
C LEU A 249 11.41 7.04 -7.57
N ILE A 250 10.68 8.00 -8.14
CA ILE A 250 9.27 8.28 -7.83
C ILE A 250 8.41 8.37 -9.09
N ASP A 251 7.08 8.17 -8.92
CA ASP A 251 6.08 8.32 -9.96
C ASP A 251 4.75 8.85 -9.36
N PRO A 252 3.70 9.10 -10.17
CA PRO A 252 2.38 9.52 -9.67
C PRO A 252 1.71 8.54 -8.70
N GLY A 253 2.18 7.29 -8.61
CA GLY A 253 1.73 6.30 -7.62
C GLY A 253 2.51 6.34 -6.30
N SER A 254 3.59 7.13 -6.21
CA SER A 254 4.35 7.36 -4.97
C SER A 254 3.58 8.33 -4.08
N ALA A 255 3.16 7.90 -2.88
CA ALA A 255 2.30 8.71 -2.01
C ALA A 255 2.66 8.60 -0.52
N SER A 256 2.28 9.62 0.28
CA SER A 256 2.33 9.59 1.75
C SER A 256 3.74 9.28 2.31
N ALA A 257 3.96 8.12 2.94
CA ALA A 257 5.26 7.70 3.48
C ALA A 257 6.39 7.73 2.43
N SER A 258 6.10 7.39 1.16
CA SER A 258 7.07 7.50 0.05
C SER A 258 7.47 8.96 -0.20
N GLU A 259 6.53 9.88 -0.07
CA GLU A 259 6.78 11.31 -0.25
C GLU A 259 7.57 11.90 0.90
N ILE A 260 7.40 11.37 2.11
CA ILE A 260 8.22 11.74 3.27
C ILE A 260 9.69 11.37 3.01
N VAL A 261 9.95 10.13 2.57
CA VAL A 261 11.31 9.67 2.26
C VAL A 261 11.91 10.49 1.13
N ALA A 262 11.19 10.67 0.02
CA ALA A 262 11.69 11.45 -1.12
C ALA A 262 12.00 12.91 -0.72
N ALA A 263 11.10 13.56 0.05
CA ALA A 263 11.33 14.91 0.54
C ALA A 263 12.52 15.01 1.50
N ALA A 264 12.65 14.05 2.42
CA ALA A 264 13.76 14.00 3.37
C ALA A 264 15.11 13.87 2.64
N MET A 265 15.20 12.96 1.68
CA MET A 265 16.41 12.77 0.89
C MET A 265 16.74 13.98 0.01
N GLN A 266 15.71 14.61 -0.61
CA GLN A 266 15.88 15.78 -1.46
C GLN A 266 16.33 17.01 -0.68
N ASP A 267 15.59 17.35 0.37
CA ASP A 267 15.80 18.61 1.10
C ASP A 267 17.10 18.61 1.93
N ASN A 268 17.58 17.42 2.35
CA ASN A 268 18.88 17.26 2.99
C ASN A 268 20.03 17.05 1.96
N ASN A 269 19.77 17.16 0.67
CA ASN A 269 20.75 16.94 -0.42
C ASN A 269 21.43 15.56 -0.35
N ARG A 270 20.76 14.55 0.21
CA ARG A 270 21.31 13.20 0.36
C ARG A 270 21.17 12.37 -0.91
N ALA A 271 20.11 12.56 -1.66
CA ALA A 271 19.85 11.81 -2.89
C ALA A 271 19.32 12.69 -4.01
N THR A 272 19.54 12.25 -5.24
CA THR A 272 18.87 12.82 -6.43
C THR A 272 17.54 12.13 -6.64
N ILE A 273 16.46 12.90 -6.68
CA ILE A 273 15.12 12.38 -6.94
C ILE A 273 14.86 12.37 -8.44
N MET A 274 14.53 11.20 -8.99
CA MET A 274 14.30 11.02 -10.42
C MET A 274 12.93 10.41 -10.71
N GLY A 275 12.35 10.75 -11.86
CA GLY A 275 11.08 10.17 -12.31
C GLY A 275 10.02 11.20 -12.61
N GLN A 276 8.81 10.99 -12.12
CA GLN A 276 7.69 11.90 -12.29
C GLN A 276 7.22 12.41 -10.93
N ARG A 277 6.54 13.58 -10.95
CA ARG A 277 5.95 14.17 -9.75
C ARG A 277 5.08 13.16 -9.00
N SER A 278 5.23 13.06 -7.68
CA SER A 278 4.48 12.17 -6.81
C SER A 278 3.02 12.63 -6.60
N PHE A 279 2.22 11.82 -5.93
CA PHE A 279 0.77 11.98 -5.79
C PHE A 279 0.34 13.25 -5.03
N GLY A 280 0.99 13.59 -3.93
CA GLY A 280 0.62 14.73 -3.09
C GLY A 280 -0.32 14.39 -1.94
N LYS A 281 -0.13 13.25 -1.27
CA LYS A 281 -0.85 12.90 -0.05
C LYS A 281 -0.06 13.31 1.20
N GLY A 282 -0.24 14.54 1.63
CA GLY A 282 0.45 15.13 2.79
C GLY A 282 -0.36 15.11 4.09
N SER A 283 -1.36 14.24 4.24
CA SER A 283 -2.24 14.19 5.41
C SER A 283 -1.98 12.97 6.31
N VAL A 284 -2.03 13.19 7.63
CA VAL A 284 -1.90 12.16 8.66
C VAL A 284 -3.27 11.66 9.06
N GLN A 285 -3.53 10.37 8.92
CA GLN A 285 -4.73 9.72 9.44
C GLN A 285 -4.44 9.07 10.79
N THR A 286 -5.19 9.49 11.82
CA THR A 286 -5.18 8.85 13.13
C THR A 286 -6.33 7.87 13.23
N ILE A 287 -6.02 6.64 13.64
CA ILE A 287 -7.03 5.61 13.92
C ILE A 287 -7.31 5.62 15.42
N THR A 288 -8.54 5.99 15.79
CA THR A 288 -9.01 6.03 17.17
C THR A 288 -10.01 4.89 17.38
N PRO A 289 -9.65 3.87 18.16
CA PRO A 289 -10.59 2.79 18.50
C PRO A 289 -11.85 3.30 19.20
N LEU A 290 -12.98 2.68 18.91
CA LEU A 290 -14.25 2.95 19.59
C LEU A 290 -14.52 1.91 20.69
N PRO A 291 -15.26 2.29 21.77
CA PRO A 291 -15.57 1.37 22.87
C PRO A 291 -16.38 0.14 22.45
N GLN A 292 -17.22 0.27 21.42
CA GLN A 292 -18.15 -0.76 20.93
C GLN A 292 -17.61 -1.50 19.69
N GLU A 293 -16.30 -1.68 19.63
CA GLU A 293 -15.59 -2.20 18.45
C GLU A 293 -15.53 -1.23 17.25
N GLY A 294 -14.66 -1.51 16.28
CA GLY A 294 -14.41 -0.58 15.17
C GLY A 294 -13.50 0.59 15.55
N ALA A 295 -13.35 1.55 14.64
CA ALA A 295 -12.51 2.74 14.85
C ALA A 295 -12.92 3.90 13.93
N LEU A 296 -12.54 5.12 14.32
CA LEU A 296 -12.56 6.28 13.45
C LEU A 296 -11.17 6.49 12.86
N ARG A 297 -11.09 6.60 11.55
CA ARG A 297 -9.92 7.07 10.84
C ARG A 297 -10.13 8.52 10.48
N LEU A 298 -9.37 9.42 11.09
CA LEU A 298 -9.54 10.87 10.96
C LEU A 298 -8.26 11.53 10.46
N THR A 299 -8.39 12.49 9.56
CA THR A 299 -7.30 13.40 9.21
C THR A 299 -7.09 14.37 10.35
N THR A 300 -5.93 14.31 11.00
CA THR A 300 -5.63 15.10 12.20
C THR A 300 -4.50 16.09 12.01
N GLN A 301 -3.59 15.85 11.07
CA GLN A 301 -2.38 16.64 10.88
C GLN A 301 -1.97 16.64 9.40
N LEU A 302 -1.04 17.54 9.04
CA LEU A 302 -0.42 17.61 7.71
C LEU A 302 1.10 17.43 7.83
N TYR A 303 1.68 16.80 6.80
CA TYR A 303 3.12 16.67 6.63
C TYR A 303 3.72 17.87 5.90
N PHE A 304 4.90 18.28 6.35
CA PHE A 304 5.73 19.28 5.70
C PHE A 304 7.13 18.72 5.52
N SER A 305 7.74 18.97 4.39
CA SER A 305 9.12 18.58 4.10
C SER A 305 10.11 19.26 5.05
N PRO A 306 11.37 18.84 5.11
CA PRO A 306 12.41 19.54 5.87
C PRO A 306 12.50 21.03 5.59
N ALA A 307 12.37 21.43 4.32
CA ALA A 307 12.33 22.83 3.88
C ALA A 307 11.00 23.55 4.18
N GLY A 308 10.07 22.92 4.91
CA GLY A 308 8.78 23.52 5.28
C GLY A 308 7.73 23.55 4.16
N ARG A 309 7.97 22.87 3.04
CA ARG A 309 7.00 22.77 1.92
C ARG A 309 5.86 21.84 2.31
N ALA A 310 4.60 22.23 2.06
CA ALA A 310 3.46 21.35 2.23
C ALA A 310 3.48 20.27 1.15
N ILE A 311 3.37 18.99 1.55
CA ILE A 311 3.28 17.83 0.63
C ILE A 311 1.85 17.70 0.09
N GLN A 312 0.82 18.06 0.90
CA GLN A 312 -0.60 17.93 0.53
C GLN A 312 -0.93 18.68 -0.77
N ALA A 313 -1.52 17.95 -1.72
CA ALA A 313 -1.95 18.42 -3.05
C ALA A 313 -0.81 18.98 -3.94
N ARG A 314 0.45 18.85 -3.51
CA ARG A 314 1.62 19.32 -4.26
C ARG A 314 2.51 18.19 -4.74
N GLY A 315 2.69 17.17 -3.91
CA GLY A 315 3.64 16.09 -4.16
C GLY A 315 5.10 16.56 -4.08
N ILE A 316 5.98 15.67 -4.45
CA ILE A 316 7.41 15.90 -4.59
C ILE A 316 7.74 16.01 -6.07
N THR A 317 8.31 17.13 -6.47
CA THR A 317 8.82 17.33 -7.84
C THR A 317 10.21 16.71 -7.91
N PRO A 318 10.50 15.82 -8.86
CA PRO A 318 11.82 15.23 -9.00
C PRO A 318 12.84 16.28 -9.42
N ASP A 319 14.11 16.06 -9.08
CA ASP A 319 15.24 16.88 -9.53
C ASP A 319 15.52 16.63 -11.03
N ILE A 320 15.31 15.38 -11.46
CA ILE A 320 15.41 14.96 -12.85
C ILE A 320 14.09 14.32 -13.28
N GLU A 321 13.36 15.02 -14.14
CA GLU A 321 12.10 14.49 -14.67
C GLU A 321 12.36 13.48 -15.78
N ILE A 322 11.74 12.30 -15.67
CA ILE A 322 11.77 11.25 -16.69
C ILE A 322 10.36 11.09 -17.25
N ILE A 323 10.19 11.47 -18.51
CA ILE A 323 8.94 11.27 -19.23
C ILE A 323 8.98 9.84 -19.81
N PRO A 324 8.07 8.94 -19.42
CA PRO A 324 8.01 7.62 -20.02
C PRO A 324 7.75 7.77 -21.52
N MET A 325 8.59 7.16 -22.35
CA MET A 325 8.24 7.03 -23.76
C MET A 325 6.95 6.21 -23.88
N PRO A 326 6.01 6.61 -24.75
CA PRO A 326 4.85 5.78 -25.05
C PRO A 326 5.34 4.37 -25.42
N ARG A 327 4.77 3.34 -24.79
CA ARG A 327 5.04 1.97 -25.22
C ARG A 327 4.56 1.86 -26.65
N ASP A 328 5.46 1.46 -27.53
CA ASP A 328 5.13 1.09 -28.90
C ASP A 328 4.42 -0.27 -28.83
N GLU A 329 3.10 -0.26 -28.75
CA GLU A 329 2.25 -1.46 -28.67
C GLU A 329 2.47 -2.40 -29.88
N SER A 330 3.14 -1.93 -30.94
CA SER A 330 3.46 -2.75 -32.11
C SER A 330 4.62 -3.73 -31.88
N LYS A 331 5.38 -3.59 -30.77
CA LYS A 331 6.55 -4.44 -30.47
C LYS A 331 6.31 -5.49 -29.39
N ASP A 332 5.20 -5.44 -28.66
CA ASP A 332 4.85 -6.43 -27.63
C ASP A 332 4.36 -7.78 -28.20
N GLY A 333 4.31 -7.92 -29.51
CA GLY A 333 3.94 -9.17 -30.21
C GLY A 333 5.06 -10.22 -30.32
N MET A 334 6.28 -9.97 -29.77
CA MET A 334 7.42 -10.87 -30.01
C MET A 334 8.39 -10.93 -28.84
N ALA A 335 7.91 -11.35 -27.69
CA ALA A 335 8.79 -11.80 -26.60
C ALA A 335 8.08 -12.87 -25.78
N THR A 336 7.83 -14.00 -26.43
CA THR A 336 7.54 -15.27 -25.77
C THR A 336 8.56 -16.27 -26.27
N LEU A 337 9.60 -16.50 -25.51
CA LEU A 337 10.31 -17.78 -25.45
C LEU A 337 10.90 -17.91 -24.06
#